data_f20dfebd3ce86a6a4224234a4a01ce77
#
_entry.id   f20dfebd3ce86a6a4224234a4a01ce77
#
_cell.length_a   1.000
_cell.length_b   1.000
_cell.length_c   1.000
_cell.angle_alpha   90.00
_cell.angle_beta   90.00
_cell.angle_gamma   90.00
#
_symmetry.space_group_name_H-M   'P 1'
#
loop_
_entity.id
_entity.type
_entity.pdbx_description
1 polymer ?
#
loop_
_entity_poly.entity_id
_entity_poly.type
_entity_poly.pdbx_seq_one_letter_code
_entity_poly.pdbx_strand_id
1 'polypeptide(L)'
;MPVEYTVLASGAPGVFNLGGDLSLFIELIDNRDRVGLLRYGSACVDVLYRNYIGHGLPITTISLVQGECLGGGFEAALSSDIIIAERQSRFGFPEILFNLFPGMGAYSFLDRRVGRKQTEELLSTGKIYSADDMLAVGVIDVVVGRGEGDAEVAAAIKRSSRSRNGLVGIAGARRRVNGITYEELTDVVHLWVDAALRLAPRDLKLMQRLVSRQTDMLASSQIH
;
A
#
# COMPACT_ATOMS: atom_id res chain seq x y z
N MET A 1 4.08 -8.11 28.48
CA MET A 1 4.21 -6.68 28.13
C MET A 1 3.18 -6.37 27.06
N PRO A 2 2.56 -5.21 27.02
CA PRO A 2 1.66 -4.82 25.95
C PRO A 2 2.43 -4.68 24.62
N VAL A 3 1.77 -4.98 23.50
CA VAL A 3 2.30 -4.71 22.15
C VAL A 3 2.35 -3.20 21.97
N GLU A 4 3.46 -2.69 21.51
CA GLU A 4 3.67 -1.24 21.28
C GLU A 4 3.91 -0.89 19.83
N TYR A 5 4.38 -1.84 19.05
CA TYR A 5 4.68 -1.72 17.62
C TYR A 5 4.20 -2.95 16.89
N THR A 6 3.77 -2.76 15.66
CA THR A 6 3.58 -3.82 14.66
C THR A 6 4.43 -3.52 13.45
N VAL A 7 5.02 -4.55 12.85
CA VAL A 7 5.83 -4.43 11.64
C VAL A 7 5.20 -5.28 10.55
N LEU A 8 4.83 -4.66 9.45
CA LEU A 8 4.41 -5.32 8.23
C LEU A 8 5.62 -5.46 7.31
N ALA A 9 6.03 -6.70 7.06
CA ALA A 9 7.15 -7.03 6.17
C ALA A 9 6.81 -8.25 5.31
N SER A 10 7.61 -8.50 4.29
CA SER A 10 7.43 -9.67 3.41
C SER A 10 8.47 -10.74 3.72
N GLY A 11 8.05 -12.01 3.63
CA GLY A 11 8.95 -13.15 3.62
C GLY A 11 9.46 -13.54 2.23
N ALA A 12 8.97 -12.88 1.17
CA ALA A 12 9.38 -13.16 -0.21
C ALA A 12 10.59 -12.29 -0.59
N PRO A 13 11.74 -12.87 -0.96
CA PRO A 13 12.91 -12.09 -1.36
C PRO A 13 12.62 -11.16 -2.54
N GLY A 14 12.98 -9.88 -2.42
CA GLY A 14 12.84 -8.88 -3.47
C GLY A 14 11.41 -8.42 -3.76
N VAL A 15 10.43 -8.92 -3.04
CA VAL A 15 9.02 -8.54 -3.19
C VAL A 15 8.44 -8.20 -1.83
N PHE A 16 7.93 -6.97 -1.68
CA PHE A 16 7.11 -6.63 -0.53
C PHE A 16 5.67 -7.11 -0.75
N ASN A 17 5.01 -6.59 -1.79
CA ASN A 17 3.68 -7.02 -2.21
C ASN A 17 3.39 -6.46 -3.61
N LEU A 18 2.89 -7.29 -4.53
CA LEU A 18 2.61 -6.93 -5.91
C LEU A 18 1.15 -6.47 -6.14
N GLY A 19 0.36 -6.37 -5.09
CA GLY A 19 -1.02 -5.89 -5.14
C GLY A 19 -2.06 -7.00 -5.17
N GLY A 20 -3.21 -6.67 -5.72
CA GLY A 20 -4.36 -7.55 -5.76
C GLY A 20 -4.20 -8.75 -6.71
N ASP A 21 -5.04 -9.74 -6.51
CA ASP A 21 -5.15 -10.88 -7.43
C ASP A 21 -5.85 -10.44 -8.72
N LEU A 22 -5.04 -10.06 -9.71
CA LEU A 22 -5.54 -9.59 -11.00
C LEU A 22 -6.27 -10.69 -11.78
N SER A 23 -5.94 -11.98 -11.54
CA SER A 23 -6.65 -13.11 -12.19
C SER A 23 -8.08 -13.19 -11.69
N LEU A 24 -8.27 -13.09 -10.38
CA LEU A 24 -9.58 -13.03 -9.75
C LEU A 24 -10.36 -11.78 -10.21
N PHE A 25 -9.69 -10.63 -10.34
CA PHE A 25 -10.36 -9.42 -10.84
C PHE A 25 -10.89 -9.60 -12.25
N ILE A 26 -10.09 -10.18 -13.16
CA ILE A 26 -10.51 -10.46 -14.54
C ILE A 26 -11.74 -11.38 -14.54
N GLU A 27 -11.72 -12.46 -13.75
CA GLU A 27 -12.84 -13.39 -13.63
C GLU A 27 -14.12 -12.68 -13.14
N LEU A 28 -14.02 -11.89 -12.08
CA LEU A 28 -15.16 -11.16 -11.51
C LEU A 28 -15.70 -10.10 -12.47
N ILE A 29 -14.82 -9.41 -13.22
CA ILE A 29 -15.21 -8.40 -14.20
C ILE A 29 -15.90 -9.05 -15.41
N ASP A 30 -15.34 -10.13 -15.95
CA ASP A 30 -15.93 -10.85 -17.09
C ASP A 30 -17.31 -11.42 -16.75
N ASN A 31 -17.48 -11.92 -15.53
CA ASN A 31 -18.77 -12.40 -15.00
C ASN A 31 -19.70 -11.25 -14.54
N ARG A 32 -19.28 -10.00 -14.61
CA ARG A 32 -19.99 -8.82 -14.06
C ARG A 32 -20.40 -8.99 -12.60
N ASP A 33 -19.58 -9.71 -11.83
CA ASP A 33 -19.84 -9.99 -10.41
C ASP A 33 -19.48 -8.79 -9.52
N ARG A 34 -20.42 -7.83 -9.47
CA ARG A 34 -20.31 -6.65 -8.60
C ARG A 34 -20.15 -7.02 -7.13
N VAL A 35 -20.85 -8.07 -6.68
CA VAL A 35 -20.84 -8.48 -5.27
C VAL A 35 -19.48 -9.06 -4.90
N GLY A 36 -18.90 -9.88 -5.78
CA GLY A 36 -17.55 -10.42 -5.61
C GLY A 36 -16.49 -9.33 -5.54
N LEU A 37 -16.54 -8.34 -6.45
CA LEU A 37 -15.62 -7.20 -6.44
C LEU A 37 -15.75 -6.37 -5.17
N LEU A 38 -16.97 -6.06 -4.72
CA LEU A 38 -17.21 -5.34 -3.47
C LEU A 38 -16.68 -6.11 -2.27
N ARG A 39 -16.94 -7.41 -2.20
CA ARG A 39 -16.44 -8.28 -1.11
C ARG A 39 -14.91 -8.25 -1.03
N TYR A 40 -14.24 -8.36 -2.19
CA TYR A 40 -12.79 -8.30 -2.24
C TYR A 40 -12.25 -6.94 -1.78
N GLY A 41 -12.76 -5.85 -2.36
CA GLY A 41 -12.33 -4.50 -2.01
C GLY A 41 -12.58 -4.16 -0.54
N SER A 42 -13.73 -4.54 0.00
CA SER A 42 -14.05 -4.35 1.43
C SER A 42 -13.12 -5.15 2.33
N ALA A 43 -12.79 -6.39 1.98
CA ALA A 43 -11.84 -7.19 2.75
C ALA A 43 -10.43 -6.55 2.78
N CYS A 44 -9.99 -5.96 1.67
CA CYS A 44 -8.75 -5.19 1.64
C CYS A 44 -8.84 -3.96 2.55
N VAL A 45 -9.93 -3.19 2.45
CA VAL A 45 -10.15 -2.01 3.31
C VAL A 45 -10.17 -2.39 4.78
N ASP A 46 -10.79 -3.51 5.16
CA ASP A 46 -10.79 -4.00 6.55
C ASP A 46 -9.38 -4.15 7.12
N VAL A 47 -8.47 -4.74 6.34
CA VAL A 47 -7.07 -4.93 6.76
C VAL A 47 -6.34 -3.59 6.83
N LEU A 48 -6.44 -2.77 5.78
CA LEU A 48 -5.73 -1.50 5.68
C LEU A 48 -6.20 -0.49 6.74
N TYR A 49 -7.50 -0.40 6.94
CA TYR A 49 -8.07 0.49 7.95
C TYR A 49 -7.69 0.08 9.36
N ARG A 50 -7.72 -1.22 9.67
CA ARG A 50 -7.25 -1.73 10.99
C ARG A 50 -5.79 -1.38 11.23
N ASN A 51 -4.92 -1.55 10.24
CA ASN A 51 -3.52 -1.16 10.35
C ASN A 51 -3.39 0.36 10.55
N TYR A 52 -4.12 1.17 9.77
CA TYR A 52 -4.12 2.64 9.85
C TYR A 52 -4.53 3.17 11.22
N ILE A 53 -5.54 2.58 11.85
CA ILE A 53 -5.97 2.99 13.20
C ILE A 53 -5.15 2.35 14.34
N GLY A 54 -4.07 1.62 14.01
CA GLY A 54 -3.26 0.91 14.99
C GLY A 54 -4.05 -0.19 15.71
N HIS A 55 -4.92 -0.90 15.00
CA HIS A 55 -5.80 -1.95 15.54
C HIS A 55 -6.68 -1.49 16.72
N GLY A 56 -6.97 -0.19 16.81
CA GLY A 56 -7.68 0.41 17.94
C GLY A 56 -6.86 0.48 19.23
N LEU A 57 -5.55 0.27 19.17
CA LEU A 57 -4.62 0.28 20.28
C LEU A 57 -3.64 1.47 20.16
N PRO A 58 -2.99 1.90 21.26
CA PRO A 58 -1.97 2.95 21.22
C PRO A 58 -0.63 2.40 20.73
N ILE A 59 -0.63 1.78 19.55
CA ILE A 59 0.57 1.22 18.90
C ILE A 59 0.99 2.08 17.71
N THR A 60 2.25 1.93 17.32
CA THR A 60 2.81 2.49 16.08
C THR A 60 2.94 1.38 15.06
N THR A 61 2.41 1.58 13.87
CA THR A 61 2.50 0.64 12.76
C THR A 61 3.67 1.01 11.85
N ILE A 62 4.48 0.02 11.46
CA ILE A 62 5.65 0.20 10.62
C ILE A 62 5.51 -0.73 9.41
N SER A 63 5.73 -0.23 8.21
CA SER A 63 5.99 -1.07 7.03
C SER A 63 7.48 -1.09 6.71
N LEU A 64 8.05 -2.29 6.59
CA LEU A 64 9.41 -2.52 6.12
C LEU A 64 9.35 -3.03 4.68
N VAL A 65 9.74 -2.20 3.73
CA VAL A 65 9.69 -2.52 2.31
C VAL A 65 11.08 -2.89 1.81
N GLN A 66 11.27 -4.14 1.39
CA GLN A 66 12.56 -4.71 0.98
C GLN A 66 12.56 -5.15 -0.50
N GLY A 67 11.65 -4.63 -1.32
CA GLY A 67 11.54 -4.99 -2.74
C GLY A 67 10.38 -4.32 -3.44
N GLU A 68 9.80 -5.01 -4.43
CA GLU A 68 8.68 -4.49 -5.23
C GLU A 68 7.43 -4.28 -4.36
N CYS A 69 6.88 -3.07 -4.39
CA CYS A 69 5.75 -2.60 -3.60
C CYS A 69 4.77 -1.88 -4.53
N LEU A 70 3.85 -2.65 -5.13
CA LEU A 70 3.05 -2.19 -6.26
C LEU A 70 1.54 -2.29 -5.97
N GLY A 71 0.76 -1.35 -6.52
CA GLY A 71 -0.70 -1.37 -6.44
C GLY A 71 -1.22 -1.51 -5.01
N GLY A 72 -2.08 -2.49 -4.76
CA GLY A 72 -2.59 -2.80 -3.42
C GLY A 72 -1.50 -3.10 -2.38
N GLY A 73 -0.32 -3.56 -2.81
CA GLY A 73 0.84 -3.71 -1.93
C GLY A 73 1.39 -2.36 -1.45
N PHE A 74 1.37 -1.36 -2.31
CA PHE A 74 1.74 -0.01 -1.91
C PHE A 74 0.65 0.63 -1.03
N GLU A 75 -0.63 0.37 -1.30
CA GLU A 75 -1.72 0.77 -0.39
C GLU A 75 -1.52 0.19 1.02
N ALA A 76 -1.08 -1.08 1.11
CA ALA A 76 -0.76 -1.71 2.40
C ALA A 76 0.39 -1.00 3.12
N ALA A 77 1.48 -0.68 2.43
CA ALA A 77 2.57 0.09 3.02
C ALA A 77 2.11 1.47 3.52
N LEU A 78 1.30 2.19 2.72
CA LEU A 78 0.78 3.51 3.04
C LEU A 78 -0.14 3.55 4.26
N SER A 79 -0.77 2.44 4.61
CA SER A 79 -1.63 2.33 5.80
C SER A 79 -0.86 2.37 7.12
N SER A 80 0.48 2.26 7.10
CA SER A 80 1.32 2.33 8.29
C SER A 80 1.67 3.76 8.70
N ASP A 81 1.95 3.95 9.98
CA ASP A 81 2.41 5.23 10.53
C ASP A 81 3.80 5.61 10.00
N ILE A 82 4.68 4.62 9.82
CA ILE A 82 6.06 4.79 9.38
C ILE A 82 6.34 3.81 8.24
N ILE A 83 6.99 4.27 7.18
CA ILE A 83 7.45 3.45 6.07
C ILE A 83 8.98 3.52 6.00
N ILE A 84 9.63 2.38 6.26
CA ILE A 84 11.07 2.19 6.10
C ILE A 84 11.27 1.37 4.83
N ALA A 85 12.15 1.82 3.94
CA ALA A 85 12.44 1.12 2.71
C ALA A 85 13.93 0.84 2.54
N GLU A 86 14.26 -0.31 2.01
CA GLU A 86 15.60 -0.55 1.47
C GLU A 86 15.73 0.09 0.08
N ARG A 87 16.90 0.65 -0.22
CA ARG A 87 17.15 1.51 -1.40
C ARG A 87 16.80 0.88 -2.74
N GLN A 88 16.90 -0.45 -2.87
CA GLN A 88 16.52 -1.16 -4.10
C GLN A 88 15.02 -1.29 -4.30
N SER A 89 14.20 -0.93 -3.31
CA SER A 89 12.75 -1.07 -3.39
C SER A 89 12.14 -0.17 -4.46
N ARG A 90 11.05 -0.65 -5.06
CA ARG A 90 10.35 0.01 -6.15
C ARG A 90 8.88 0.19 -5.78
N PHE A 91 8.34 1.35 -6.12
CA PHE A 91 7.00 1.78 -5.71
C PHE A 91 6.20 2.29 -6.89
N GLY A 92 4.92 1.96 -6.96
CA GLY A 92 4.06 2.53 -7.98
C GLY A 92 2.66 1.96 -8.03
N PHE A 93 1.83 2.64 -8.80
CA PHE A 93 0.44 2.25 -9.06
C PHE A 93 0.27 2.00 -10.56
N PRO A 94 0.41 0.74 -11.02
CA PRO A 94 0.29 0.42 -12.44
C PRO A 94 -1.15 0.37 -12.95
N GLU A 95 -2.15 0.57 -12.10
CA GLU A 95 -3.57 0.42 -12.41
C GLU A 95 -4.03 1.27 -13.58
N ILE A 96 -3.50 2.49 -13.71
CA ILE A 96 -3.83 3.39 -14.82
C ILE A 96 -3.44 2.83 -16.19
N LEU A 97 -2.43 1.96 -16.25
CA LEU A 97 -1.97 1.34 -17.48
C LEU A 97 -3.00 0.39 -18.10
N PHE A 98 -3.92 -0.13 -17.28
CA PHE A 98 -5.08 -0.91 -17.73
C PHE A 98 -6.40 -0.18 -17.45
N ASN A 99 -6.37 1.16 -17.49
CA ASN A 99 -7.54 2.04 -17.42
C ASN A 99 -8.35 1.92 -16.12
N LEU A 100 -7.67 1.63 -15.00
CA LEU A 100 -8.25 1.58 -13.67
C LEU A 100 -7.46 2.49 -12.72
N PHE A 101 -7.87 2.60 -11.48
CA PHE A 101 -7.14 3.29 -10.42
C PHE A 101 -7.06 2.39 -9.16
N PRO A 102 -6.10 2.60 -8.25
CA PRO A 102 -6.03 1.85 -7.00
C PRO A 102 -7.17 2.28 -6.06
N GLY A 103 -8.00 1.32 -5.64
CA GLY A 103 -9.31 1.61 -5.04
C GLY A 103 -9.46 1.28 -3.57
N MET A 104 -8.40 0.81 -2.89
CA MET A 104 -8.52 0.36 -1.49
C MET A 104 -7.87 1.32 -0.49
N GLY A 105 -7.54 2.55 -0.91
CA GLY A 105 -7.08 3.61 -0.01
C GLY A 105 -5.94 4.47 -0.51
N ALA A 106 -5.35 4.18 -1.68
CA ALA A 106 -4.19 4.91 -2.20
C ALA A 106 -4.39 6.42 -2.20
N TYR A 107 -5.52 6.91 -2.73
CA TYR A 107 -5.80 8.34 -2.79
C TYR A 107 -5.87 8.93 -1.37
N SER A 108 -6.64 8.30 -0.49
CA SER A 108 -6.85 8.77 0.88
C SER A 108 -5.55 8.83 1.69
N PHE A 109 -4.72 7.80 1.59
CA PHE A 109 -3.43 7.75 2.31
C PHE A 109 -2.41 8.74 1.75
N LEU A 110 -2.29 8.84 0.41
CA LEU A 110 -1.35 9.73 -0.24
C LEU A 110 -1.72 11.20 -0.01
N ASP A 111 -2.99 11.57 -0.20
CA ASP A 111 -3.44 12.95 -0.02
C ASP A 111 -3.08 13.49 1.38
N ARG A 112 -3.19 12.64 2.42
CA ARG A 112 -2.79 13.00 3.80
C ARG A 112 -1.28 13.07 4.01
N ARG A 113 -0.48 12.43 3.15
CA ARG A 113 0.98 12.45 3.26
C ARG A 113 1.61 13.56 2.44
N VAL A 114 1.20 13.72 1.18
CA VAL A 114 1.90 14.54 0.18
C VAL A 114 1.02 15.58 -0.48
N GLY A 115 -0.27 15.61 -0.15
CA GLY A 115 -1.24 16.54 -0.69
C GLY A 115 -1.70 16.17 -2.11
N ARG A 116 -2.80 16.81 -2.53
CA ARG A 116 -3.55 16.48 -3.73
C ARG A 116 -2.70 16.42 -5.00
N LYS A 117 -1.88 17.45 -5.25
CA LYS A 117 -1.12 17.55 -6.51
C LYS A 117 -0.20 16.36 -6.72
N GLN A 118 0.57 16.02 -5.68
CA GLN A 118 1.52 14.91 -5.75
C GLN A 118 0.81 13.56 -5.81
N THR A 119 -0.31 13.41 -5.10
CA THR A 119 -1.16 12.22 -5.14
C THR A 119 -1.67 11.95 -6.56
N GLU A 120 -2.27 12.94 -7.22
CA GLU A 120 -2.79 12.80 -8.58
C GLU A 120 -1.68 12.47 -9.58
N GLU A 121 -0.48 13.03 -9.42
CA GLU A 121 0.69 12.70 -10.25
C GLU A 121 1.11 11.24 -10.07
N LEU A 122 1.23 10.76 -8.83
CA LEU A 122 1.62 9.38 -8.54
C LEU A 122 0.61 8.35 -9.08
N LEU A 123 -0.69 8.66 -9.01
CA LEU A 123 -1.77 7.75 -9.41
C LEU A 123 -2.03 7.75 -10.91
N SER A 124 -1.79 8.87 -11.61
CA SER A 124 -2.18 9.04 -13.02
C SER A 124 -1.11 8.64 -14.03
N THR A 125 0.13 8.41 -13.61
CA THR A 125 1.24 8.16 -14.54
C THR A 125 1.53 6.68 -14.79
N GLY A 126 1.21 5.79 -13.85
CA GLY A 126 1.61 4.39 -13.89
C GLY A 126 3.13 4.15 -13.79
N LYS A 127 3.87 5.20 -13.46
CA LYS A 127 5.33 5.16 -13.31
C LYS A 127 5.74 4.38 -12.07
N ILE A 128 6.87 3.68 -12.17
CA ILE A 128 7.52 3.04 -11.03
C ILE A 128 8.65 3.96 -10.54
N TYR A 129 8.66 4.22 -9.26
CA TYR A 129 9.56 5.13 -8.57
C TYR A 129 10.57 4.37 -7.71
N SER A 130 11.73 4.96 -7.48
CA SER A 130 12.71 4.46 -6.52
C SER A 130 12.33 4.81 -5.08
N ALA A 131 12.95 4.16 -4.11
CA ALA A 131 12.81 4.52 -2.70
C ALA A 131 13.28 5.96 -2.44
N ASP A 132 14.35 6.41 -3.09
CA ASP A 132 14.86 7.78 -2.95
C ASP A 132 13.87 8.82 -3.53
N ASP A 133 13.19 8.54 -4.66
CA ASP A 133 12.13 9.39 -5.19
C ASP A 133 10.98 9.54 -4.18
N MET A 134 10.56 8.42 -3.56
CA MET A 134 9.47 8.42 -2.59
C MET A 134 9.85 9.09 -1.28
N LEU A 135 11.11 9.01 -0.86
CA LEU A 135 11.63 9.79 0.26
C LEU A 135 11.61 11.29 -0.04
N ALA A 136 12.08 11.67 -1.24
CA ALA A 136 12.17 13.08 -1.65
C ALA A 136 10.80 13.78 -1.68
N VAL A 137 9.73 13.05 -2.03
CA VAL A 137 8.35 13.60 -2.04
C VAL A 137 7.62 13.40 -0.71
N GLY A 138 8.23 12.77 0.30
CA GLY A 138 7.67 12.61 1.64
C GLY A 138 6.66 11.46 1.79
N VAL A 139 6.63 10.49 0.86
CA VAL A 139 5.80 9.29 0.97
C VAL A 139 6.45 8.27 1.91
N ILE A 140 7.77 8.10 1.83
CA ILE A 140 8.58 7.22 2.68
C ILE A 140 9.28 8.05 3.74
N ASP A 141 9.40 7.51 4.95
CA ASP A 141 10.00 8.20 6.09
C ASP A 141 11.51 7.97 6.18
N VAL A 142 12.00 6.76 5.83
CA VAL A 142 13.40 6.37 5.95
C VAL A 142 13.81 5.47 4.79
N VAL A 143 14.99 5.73 4.21
CA VAL A 143 15.65 4.84 3.24
C VAL A 143 16.99 4.39 3.77
N VAL A 144 17.25 3.09 3.73
CA VAL A 144 18.50 2.46 4.17
C VAL A 144 19.13 1.62 3.08
N GLY A 145 20.35 1.16 3.30
CA GLY A 145 21.04 0.23 2.40
C GLY A 145 20.34 -1.14 2.32
N ARG A 146 20.64 -1.89 1.27
CA ARG A 146 20.11 -3.25 1.10
C ARG A 146 20.56 -4.14 2.27
N GLY A 147 19.62 -4.85 2.88
CA GLY A 147 19.83 -5.73 4.03
C GLY A 147 19.93 -5.00 5.39
N GLU A 148 19.73 -3.68 5.42
CA GLU A 148 19.79 -2.89 6.66
C GLU A 148 18.40 -2.63 7.25
N GLY A 149 17.33 -3.06 6.58
CA GLY A 149 15.96 -2.76 6.96
C GLY A 149 15.59 -3.20 8.38
N ASP A 150 15.89 -4.45 8.74
CA ASP A 150 15.57 -4.99 10.08
C ASP A 150 16.31 -4.23 11.19
N ALA A 151 17.59 -3.90 10.94
CA ALA A 151 18.40 -3.12 11.89
C ALA A 151 17.82 -1.71 12.09
N GLU A 152 17.35 -1.07 11.01
CA GLU A 152 16.72 0.25 11.10
C GLU A 152 15.37 0.19 11.82
N VAL A 153 14.53 -0.82 11.59
CA VAL A 153 13.29 -1.01 12.34
C VAL A 153 13.59 -1.10 13.84
N ALA A 154 14.56 -1.93 14.23
CA ALA A 154 14.97 -2.05 15.64
C ALA A 154 15.49 -0.73 16.21
N ALA A 155 16.28 0.02 15.42
CA ALA A 155 16.81 1.33 15.82
C ALA A 155 15.68 2.37 15.94
N ALA A 156 14.72 2.40 15.03
CA ALA A 156 13.56 3.29 15.07
C ALA A 156 12.70 3.05 16.31
N ILE A 157 12.42 1.78 16.63
CA ILE A 157 11.70 1.39 17.85
C ILE A 157 12.47 1.87 19.09
N LYS A 158 13.77 1.62 19.16
CA LYS A 158 14.61 2.05 20.28
C LYS A 158 14.66 3.57 20.45
N ARG A 159 14.74 4.33 19.36
CA ARG A 159 14.69 5.80 19.39
C ARG A 159 13.34 6.29 19.91
N SER A 160 12.26 5.72 19.41
CA SER A 160 10.88 6.12 19.74
C SER A 160 10.50 5.80 21.18
N SER A 161 11.07 4.75 21.78
CA SER A 161 10.69 4.29 23.13
C SER A 161 10.87 5.39 24.21
N ARG A 162 11.86 6.26 24.08
CA ARG A 162 12.13 7.37 25.02
C ARG A 162 11.06 8.47 24.99
N SER A 163 10.39 8.65 23.87
CA SER A 163 9.40 9.71 23.64
C SER A 163 8.02 9.14 23.32
N ARG A 164 7.79 7.87 23.60
CA ARG A 164 6.62 7.12 23.17
C ARG A 164 5.30 7.81 23.51
N ASN A 165 5.15 8.32 24.74
CA ASN A 165 3.91 9.01 25.15
C ASN A 165 3.59 10.19 24.24
N GLY A 166 4.59 11.00 23.93
CA GLY A 166 4.44 12.15 23.02
C GLY A 166 4.12 11.71 21.58
N LEU A 167 4.82 10.67 21.08
CA LEU A 167 4.61 10.16 19.72
C LEU A 167 3.21 9.55 19.53
N VAL A 168 2.70 8.80 20.50
CA VAL A 168 1.32 8.30 20.51
C VAL A 168 0.33 9.45 20.51
N GLY A 169 0.59 10.50 21.30
CA GLY A 169 -0.23 11.73 21.30
C GLY A 169 -0.24 12.44 19.96
N ILE A 170 0.91 12.59 19.29
CA ILE A 170 1.02 13.18 17.94
C ILE A 170 0.25 12.34 16.92
N ALA A 171 0.41 11.01 16.94
CA ALA A 171 -0.32 10.13 16.04
C ALA A 171 -1.84 10.21 16.27
N GLY A 172 -2.28 10.28 17.52
CA GLY A 172 -3.67 10.51 17.88
C GLY A 172 -4.21 11.85 17.39
N ALA A 173 -3.45 12.93 17.52
CA ALA A 173 -3.81 14.26 17.03
C ALA A 173 -3.92 14.27 15.49
N ARG A 174 -2.96 13.65 14.77
CA ARG A 174 -3.01 13.49 13.30
C ARG A 174 -4.30 12.81 12.86
N ARG A 175 -4.64 11.66 13.49
CA ARG A 175 -5.87 10.93 13.17
C ARG A 175 -7.14 11.71 13.50
N ARG A 176 -7.10 12.64 14.43
CA ARG A 176 -8.25 13.50 14.77
C ARG A 176 -8.42 14.67 13.80
N VAL A 177 -7.32 15.30 13.40
CA VAL A 177 -7.33 16.53 12.58
C VAL A 177 -7.47 16.20 11.10
N ASN A 178 -6.82 15.13 10.64
CA ASN A 178 -6.76 14.74 9.23
C ASN A 178 -6.97 13.21 9.07
N GLY A 179 -7.96 12.68 9.80
CA GLY A 179 -8.25 11.25 9.82
C GLY A 179 -8.91 10.75 8.54
N ILE A 180 -8.68 9.48 8.26
CA ILE A 180 -9.41 8.72 7.23
C ILE A 180 -10.48 7.91 7.96
N THR A 181 -11.70 7.91 7.43
CA THR A 181 -12.78 7.08 7.97
C THR A 181 -12.93 5.78 7.20
N TYR A 182 -13.56 4.80 7.82
CA TYR A 182 -13.86 3.53 7.16
C TYR A 182 -14.83 3.74 5.99
N GLU A 183 -15.82 4.62 6.18
CA GLU A 183 -16.79 4.99 5.16
C GLU A 183 -16.11 5.63 3.93
N GLU A 184 -15.15 6.54 4.14
CA GLU A 184 -14.39 7.14 3.03
C GLU A 184 -13.73 6.07 2.16
N LEU A 185 -13.07 5.09 2.79
CA LEU A 185 -12.40 4.01 2.05
C LEU A 185 -13.39 3.11 1.31
N THR A 186 -14.51 2.77 1.95
CA THR A 186 -15.55 1.92 1.32
C THR A 186 -16.26 2.64 0.17
N ASP A 187 -16.50 3.95 0.28
CA ASP A 187 -17.05 4.75 -0.81
C ASP A 187 -16.12 4.74 -2.03
N VAL A 188 -14.80 4.82 -1.82
CA VAL A 188 -13.80 4.70 -2.90
C VAL A 188 -13.82 3.30 -3.51
N VAL A 189 -14.03 2.23 -2.72
CA VAL A 189 -14.22 0.87 -3.26
C VAL A 189 -15.44 0.81 -4.18
N HIS A 190 -16.55 1.44 -3.83
CA HIS A 190 -17.73 1.50 -4.71
C HIS A 190 -17.41 2.17 -6.05
N LEU A 191 -16.68 3.30 -6.05
CA LEU A 191 -16.22 3.96 -7.27
C LEU A 191 -15.28 3.07 -8.09
N TRP A 192 -14.38 2.33 -7.43
CA TRP A 192 -13.48 1.39 -8.07
C TRP A 192 -14.22 0.26 -8.75
N VAL A 193 -15.21 -0.35 -8.09
CA VAL A 193 -16.05 -1.41 -8.66
C VAL A 193 -16.81 -0.91 -9.88
N ASP A 194 -17.37 0.30 -9.82
CA ASP A 194 -18.06 0.91 -10.96
C ASP A 194 -17.11 1.15 -12.14
N ALA A 195 -15.88 1.55 -11.86
CA ALA A 195 -14.85 1.72 -12.89
C ALA A 195 -14.41 0.37 -13.48
N ALA A 196 -14.19 -0.63 -12.64
CA ALA A 196 -13.79 -1.99 -13.05
C ALA A 196 -14.82 -2.63 -13.99
N LEU A 197 -16.11 -2.51 -13.67
CA LEU A 197 -17.20 -3.04 -14.51
C LEU A 197 -17.39 -2.30 -15.84
N ARG A 198 -16.74 -1.15 -16.04
CA ARG A 198 -16.71 -0.40 -17.31
C ARG A 198 -15.46 -0.69 -18.15
N LEU A 199 -14.53 -1.52 -17.68
CA LEU A 199 -13.33 -1.87 -18.44
C LEU A 199 -13.70 -2.57 -19.76
N ALA A 200 -13.00 -2.20 -20.82
CA ALA A 200 -13.15 -2.83 -22.13
C ALA A 200 -12.27 -4.09 -22.25
N PRO A 201 -12.55 -5.00 -23.20
CA PRO A 201 -11.75 -6.20 -23.42
C PRO A 201 -10.24 -5.93 -23.63
N ARG A 202 -9.88 -4.78 -24.19
CA ARG A 202 -8.49 -4.35 -24.37
C ARG A 202 -7.80 -4.10 -23.02
N ASP A 203 -8.53 -3.55 -22.06
CA ASP A 203 -8.00 -3.21 -20.74
C ASP A 203 -7.73 -4.48 -19.93
N LEU A 204 -8.64 -5.47 -20.04
CA LEU A 204 -8.48 -6.80 -19.44
C LEU A 204 -7.28 -7.56 -20.02
N LYS A 205 -7.02 -7.44 -21.34
CA LYS A 205 -5.82 -8.00 -21.96
C LYS A 205 -4.52 -7.39 -21.44
N LEU A 206 -4.53 -6.10 -21.13
CA LEU A 206 -3.38 -5.43 -20.49
C LEU A 206 -3.19 -5.94 -19.06
N MET A 207 -4.28 -6.11 -18.30
CA MET A 207 -4.26 -6.68 -16.96
C MET A 207 -3.70 -8.11 -16.99
N GLN A 208 -4.12 -8.97 -17.93
CA GLN A 208 -3.58 -10.32 -18.11
C GLN A 208 -2.07 -10.36 -18.33
N ARG A 209 -1.51 -9.42 -19.10
CA ARG A 209 -0.06 -9.30 -19.29
C ARG A 209 0.70 -8.97 -18.00
N LEU A 210 0.08 -8.20 -17.10
CA LEU A 210 0.65 -7.91 -15.79
C LEU A 210 0.61 -9.13 -14.87
N VAL A 211 -0.46 -9.94 -14.92
CA VAL A 211 -0.54 -11.24 -14.22
C VAL A 211 0.68 -12.10 -14.57
N SER A 212 0.96 -12.29 -15.86
CA SER A 212 2.11 -13.09 -16.29
C SER A 212 3.43 -12.57 -15.69
N ARG A 213 3.64 -11.26 -15.69
CA ARG A 213 4.84 -10.65 -15.10
C ARG A 213 4.93 -10.84 -13.58
N GLN A 214 3.81 -10.71 -12.86
CA GLN A 214 3.77 -10.96 -11.42
C GLN A 214 4.14 -12.41 -11.09
N THR A 215 3.61 -13.36 -11.86
CA THR A 215 3.93 -14.80 -11.71
C THR A 215 5.42 -15.07 -11.96
N ASP A 216 5.99 -14.50 -13.02
CA ASP A 216 7.41 -14.65 -13.34
C ASP A 216 8.32 -14.06 -12.25
N MET A 217 7.95 -12.91 -11.68
CA MET A 217 8.69 -12.29 -10.58
C MET A 217 8.66 -13.15 -9.32
N LEU A 218 7.51 -13.69 -8.94
CA LEU A 218 7.38 -14.57 -7.78
C LEU A 218 8.14 -15.88 -7.98
N ALA A 219 8.09 -16.48 -9.17
CA ALA A 219 8.85 -17.68 -9.48
C ALA A 219 10.37 -17.45 -9.39
N SER A 220 10.84 -16.29 -9.87
CA SER A 220 12.25 -15.91 -9.79
C SER A 220 12.74 -15.66 -8.36
N SER A 221 11.85 -15.19 -7.47
CA SER A 221 12.18 -14.93 -6.06
C SER A 221 12.29 -16.19 -5.20
N GLN A 222 11.77 -17.35 -5.67
CA GLN A 222 11.84 -18.63 -4.96
C GLN A 222 13.10 -19.44 -5.26
N ILE A 223 13.92 -19.01 -6.23
CA ILE A 223 15.11 -19.75 -6.70
C ILE A 223 16.42 -19.26 -6.00
N HIS A 224 16.32 -18.27 -5.13
CA HIS A 224 17.43 -17.69 -4.38
C HIS A 224 17.22 -17.79 -2.88
#